data_fdc9a1975918c1545ec27bb983494fa0
#
_entry.id   fdc9a1975918c1545ec27bb983494fa0
#
_cell.length_a   1.000
_cell.length_b   1.000
_cell.length_c   1.000
_cell.angle_alpha   90.00
_cell.angle_beta   90.00
_cell.angle_gamma   90.00
#
_symmetry.space_group_name_H-M   'P 1'
#
loop_
_entity.id
_entity.type
_entity.pdbx_description
1 polymer ?
#
loop_
_entity_poly.entity_id
_entity_poly.type
_entity_poly.pdbx_seq_one_letter_code
_entity_poly.pdbx_strand_id
1 'polypeptide(L)'
;MAANKDMGEDAKAYKKSGIILLMGNPNVGKSVLFSNLTGIRVISSNYAGTTVTYTEGTFKLGDETYTLIDVPGTYSLDATSEAEEVAVRFIDSKPLAVICVLDATNLERNIKLGLDIQKYNIPVVYALNMLDVAKRRGYEINVGLLSKELGAPVVPTVAVKNEGIKELTDELKKVIKRSGISRGSCAYKRTGIGCDNCAAKRTGIGCGGCASCPGCFINYMNTWDRAREITAKVRKTSEGKVSFLDRLGNSMLKPWPGIPMAILVILFSMGIIVGTGKLLQGYLLGPLVNEIIVPFFRKLISSVVPAGLWRNVLIGEYGIFAIGFEWIIESIFPYVFLFYVVFSFLEDSGILPRLSVLFDSIMRKLGVQGGSMITILLGYGCAVPAIIGSRTATTKKERLLISCIVCFSVPCISQTGALISLFAGFSPMMLVLMFLLSFAEMMLVSTVLSRLIKGKVDPMIIEIPNLLIPNGKAYAKKLMLRMKNFLIDAEIPMLLSIVFAALFKETGLLDRVAVYLEPVVSGWLGLPKNAVIALILGIIRREMAVAPLLEIEGLTALQAFVGGTVALLYLPCLSVFGVLAKEFNTRTALAIALATTLNALLVGGLINQIVHLLMKLF
;
A
#
# COMPACT_ATOMS: atom_id res chain seq x y z
N MET A 1 -24.13 19.77 -20.95
CA MET A 1 -24.31 21.22 -20.68
C MET A 1 -24.77 21.54 -19.25
N ALA A 2 -24.76 20.59 -18.30
CA ALA A 2 -25.17 20.81 -16.89
C ALA A 2 -24.01 20.87 -15.87
N ALA A 3 -22.79 20.60 -16.28
CA ALA A 3 -21.62 20.54 -15.38
C ALA A 3 -20.89 21.90 -15.15
N ASN A 4 -21.35 22.97 -15.78
CA ASN A 4 -20.66 24.28 -15.70
C ASN A 4 -21.32 25.28 -14.73
N LYS A 5 -22.37 24.89 -13.98
CA LYS A 5 -23.09 25.82 -13.10
C LYS A 5 -22.60 25.79 -11.64
N ASP A 6 -22.06 24.66 -11.17
CA ASP A 6 -21.61 24.53 -9.76
C ASP A 6 -20.23 25.13 -9.48
N MET A 7 -19.38 25.30 -10.52
CA MET A 7 -18.07 25.98 -10.36
C MET A 7 -18.18 27.50 -10.12
N GLY A 8 -19.32 28.09 -10.32
CA GLY A 8 -19.52 29.54 -10.21
C GLY A 8 -19.78 30.04 -8.79
N GLU A 9 -20.31 29.22 -7.91
CA GLU A 9 -20.67 29.64 -6.55
C GLU A 9 -19.54 29.38 -5.55
N ASP A 10 -18.81 28.29 -5.66
CA ASP A 10 -17.62 28.06 -4.83
C ASP A 10 -16.48 29.02 -5.18
N ALA A 11 -16.30 29.36 -6.46
CA ALA A 11 -15.34 30.38 -6.89
C ALA A 11 -15.68 31.79 -6.40
N LYS A 12 -16.94 32.09 -6.08
CA LYS A 12 -17.36 33.38 -5.52
C LYS A 12 -17.10 33.54 -4.04
N ALA A 13 -17.07 32.46 -3.25
CA ALA A 13 -16.73 32.48 -1.83
C ALA A 13 -15.25 32.81 -1.59
N TYR A 14 -14.35 32.44 -2.52
CA TYR A 14 -12.90 32.68 -2.45
C TYR A 14 -12.42 34.09 -2.83
N LYS A 15 -13.32 35.00 -3.11
CA LYS A 15 -13.04 36.34 -3.70
C LYS A 15 -12.42 37.37 -2.74
N LYS A 16 -12.14 37.02 -1.46
CA LYS A 16 -11.53 37.94 -0.46
C LYS A 16 -10.11 37.63 -0.03
N SER A 17 -9.57 36.42 -0.26
CA SER A 17 -8.20 36.09 0.08
C SER A 17 -7.55 35.34 -1.09
N GLY A 18 -6.35 35.77 -1.50
CA GLY A 18 -5.60 35.10 -2.58
C GLY A 18 -5.28 33.64 -2.24
N ILE A 19 -5.24 32.78 -3.26
CA ILE A 19 -4.88 31.37 -3.12
C ILE A 19 -3.36 31.22 -3.28
N ILE A 20 -2.74 30.49 -2.37
CA ILE A 20 -1.34 30.07 -2.43
C ILE A 20 -1.32 28.54 -2.53
N LEU A 21 -0.58 27.99 -3.46
CA LEU A 21 -0.43 26.54 -3.59
C LEU A 21 0.86 26.04 -2.92
N LEU A 22 0.76 24.93 -2.22
CA LEU A 22 1.91 24.17 -1.74
C LEU A 22 2.08 22.95 -2.64
N MET A 23 3.17 22.90 -3.40
CA MET A 23 3.44 21.88 -4.40
C MET A 23 4.79 21.20 -4.15
N GLY A 24 4.97 20.03 -4.67
CA GLY A 24 6.23 19.27 -4.56
C GLY A 24 6.00 17.79 -4.79
N ASN A 25 7.06 17.04 -4.95
CA ASN A 25 6.99 15.60 -5.13
C ASN A 25 6.36 14.92 -3.90
N PRO A 26 5.87 13.67 -4.02
CA PRO A 26 5.50 12.88 -2.84
C PRO A 26 6.68 12.76 -1.86
N ASN A 27 6.37 12.66 -0.56
CA ASN A 27 7.35 12.43 0.52
C ASN A 27 8.42 13.52 0.77
N VAL A 28 8.33 14.68 0.15
CA VAL A 28 9.26 15.81 0.39
C VAL A 28 9.00 16.57 1.69
N GLY A 29 8.00 16.16 2.47
CA GLY A 29 7.62 16.81 3.72
C GLY A 29 6.57 17.93 3.57
N LYS A 30 5.80 17.96 2.47
CA LYS A 30 4.73 18.96 2.22
C LYS A 30 3.74 19.06 3.37
N SER A 31 3.15 17.95 3.80
CA SER A 31 2.10 17.95 4.84
C SER A 31 2.62 18.43 6.21
N VAL A 32 3.90 18.20 6.51
CA VAL A 32 4.53 18.75 7.71
C VAL A 32 4.68 20.26 7.58
N LEU A 33 5.17 20.72 6.42
CA LEU A 33 5.32 22.14 6.14
C LEU A 33 3.95 22.86 6.12
N PHE A 34 2.93 22.23 5.55
CA PHE A 34 1.55 22.71 5.54
C PHE A 34 1.01 22.90 6.97
N SER A 35 1.20 21.91 7.84
CA SER A 35 0.76 21.97 9.24
C SER A 35 1.48 23.09 10.02
N ASN A 36 2.77 23.31 9.74
CA ASN A 36 3.55 24.37 10.37
C ASN A 36 3.11 25.77 9.92
N LEU A 37 2.67 25.91 8.67
CA LEU A 37 2.22 27.19 8.11
C LEU A 37 0.77 27.53 8.50
N THR A 38 -0.15 26.55 8.54
CA THR A 38 -1.59 26.77 8.74
C THR A 38 -2.06 26.58 10.19
N GLY A 39 -1.29 25.89 11.01
CA GLY A 39 -1.74 25.47 12.34
C GLY A 39 -2.79 24.34 12.30
N ILE A 40 -3.67 24.26 13.33
CA ILE A 40 -4.53 23.08 13.59
C ILE A 40 -5.84 23.08 12.78
N ARG A 41 -6.18 24.13 12.05
CA ARG A 41 -7.43 24.19 11.24
C ARG A 41 -7.18 23.76 9.81
N VAL A 42 -7.43 22.48 9.55
CA VAL A 42 -7.22 21.82 8.28
C VAL A 42 -8.52 21.17 7.82
N ILE A 43 -8.97 21.46 6.62
CA ILE A 43 -10.12 20.82 5.98
C ILE A 43 -9.57 19.94 4.85
N SER A 44 -9.87 18.65 4.90
CA SER A 44 -9.55 17.72 3.81
C SER A 44 -10.79 17.52 2.95
N SER A 45 -10.66 17.73 1.65
CA SER A 45 -11.73 17.63 0.67
C SER A 45 -11.31 16.77 -0.52
N ASN A 46 -12.26 16.08 -1.14
CA ASN A 46 -12.01 15.40 -2.41
C ASN A 46 -12.19 16.38 -3.56
N TYR A 47 -11.33 16.32 -4.55
CA TYR A 47 -11.51 17.12 -5.75
C TYR A 47 -12.71 16.61 -6.55
N ALA A 48 -13.61 17.49 -6.93
CA ALA A 48 -14.86 17.13 -7.59
C ALA A 48 -14.65 16.23 -8.82
N GLY A 49 -15.25 15.05 -8.81
CA GLY A 49 -15.15 14.07 -9.90
C GLY A 49 -13.93 13.17 -9.90
N THR A 50 -13.09 13.20 -8.84
CA THR A 50 -11.91 12.35 -8.68
C THR A 50 -11.86 11.69 -7.30
N THR A 51 -10.99 10.67 -7.15
CA THR A 51 -10.69 10.04 -5.86
C THR A 51 -9.57 10.76 -5.10
N VAL A 52 -9.02 11.83 -5.68
CA VAL A 52 -7.85 12.53 -5.16
C VAL A 52 -8.26 13.54 -4.09
N THR A 53 -7.66 13.41 -2.92
CA THR A 53 -7.86 14.32 -1.80
C THR A 53 -6.83 15.45 -1.82
N TYR A 54 -7.26 16.66 -1.54
CA TYR A 54 -6.40 17.81 -1.26
C TYR A 54 -6.75 18.39 0.11
N THR A 55 -5.86 19.18 0.65
CA THR A 55 -6.03 19.77 1.97
C THR A 55 -5.95 21.30 1.85
N GLU A 56 -6.89 22.00 2.46
CA GLU A 56 -6.89 23.46 2.51
C GLU A 56 -6.83 23.96 3.95
N GLY A 57 -6.19 25.10 4.14
CA GLY A 57 -6.08 25.74 5.42
C GLY A 57 -5.87 27.23 5.30
N THR A 58 -6.17 27.96 6.38
CA THR A 58 -5.94 29.40 6.45
C THR A 58 -4.51 29.69 6.87
N PHE A 59 -3.85 30.57 6.14
CA PHE A 59 -2.47 30.98 6.34
C PHE A 59 -2.38 32.50 6.55
N LYS A 60 -1.79 32.94 7.67
CA LYS A 60 -1.58 34.35 7.98
C LYS A 60 -0.21 34.82 7.49
N LEU A 61 -0.18 35.84 6.67
CA LEU A 61 1.04 36.45 6.16
C LEU A 61 1.08 37.95 6.49
N GLY A 62 1.57 38.30 7.66
CA GLY A 62 1.45 39.62 8.27
C GLY A 62 0.00 39.86 8.72
N ASP A 63 -0.62 40.97 8.27
CA ASP A 63 -2.00 41.33 8.61
C ASP A 63 -3.04 40.72 7.68
N GLU A 64 -2.61 40.07 6.58
CA GLU A 64 -3.48 39.49 5.59
C GLU A 64 -3.61 37.97 5.78
N THR A 65 -4.80 37.44 5.48
CA THR A 65 -5.10 36.00 5.55
C THR A 65 -5.28 35.46 4.14
N TYR A 66 -4.61 34.36 3.83
CA TYR A 66 -4.64 33.67 2.55
C TYR A 66 -5.13 32.24 2.73
N THR A 67 -5.61 31.64 1.66
CA THR A 67 -5.92 30.21 1.61
C THR A 67 -4.70 29.46 1.07
N LEU A 68 -4.13 28.56 1.88
CA LEU A 68 -3.08 27.64 1.47
C LEU A 68 -3.70 26.30 1.08
N ILE A 69 -3.39 25.80 -0.11
CA ILE A 69 -3.86 24.51 -0.61
C ILE A 69 -2.67 23.57 -0.74
N ASP A 70 -2.69 22.44 -0.02
CA ASP A 70 -1.73 21.33 -0.20
C ASP A 70 -2.17 20.50 -1.40
N VAL A 71 -1.52 20.71 -2.52
CA VAL A 71 -1.79 20.01 -3.78
C VAL A 71 -1.23 18.58 -3.66
N PRO A 72 -1.94 17.56 -4.16
CA PRO A 72 -1.43 16.19 -4.17
C PRO A 72 -0.02 16.11 -4.75
N GLY A 73 0.84 15.27 -4.13
CA GLY A 73 2.22 15.13 -4.57
C GLY A 73 2.30 14.61 -6.00
N THR A 74 3.02 15.32 -6.86
CA THR A 74 3.15 15.02 -8.29
C THR A 74 4.62 15.03 -8.70
N TYR A 75 4.98 14.22 -9.70
CA TYR A 75 6.33 14.18 -10.23
C TYR A 75 6.51 15.03 -11.48
N SER A 76 5.44 15.28 -12.19
CA SER A 76 5.40 16.11 -13.39
C SER A 76 4.05 16.82 -13.51
N LEU A 77 3.94 17.73 -14.46
CA LEU A 77 2.70 18.40 -14.83
C LEU A 77 2.18 17.91 -16.20
N ASP A 78 2.57 16.70 -16.61
CA ASP A 78 2.20 16.13 -17.91
C ASP A 78 0.80 15.45 -17.91
N ALA A 79 0.04 15.55 -16.80
CA ALA A 79 -1.33 15.04 -16.64
C ALA A 79 -1.49 13.55 -17.01
N THR A 80 -0.54 12.71 -16.61
CA THR A 80 -0.58 11.27 -16.86
C THR A 80 -1.32 10.48 -15.78
N SER A 81 -1.56 11.09 -14.61
CA SER A 81 -2.29 10.52 -13.47
C SER A 81 -3.38 11.47 -12.98
N GLU A 82 -4.40 10.94 -12.27
CA GLU A 82 -5.45 11.77 -11.66
C GLU A 82 -4.87 12.87 -10.73
N ALA A 83 -3.78 12.57 -10.01
CA ALA A 83 -3.12 13.54 -9.14
C ALA A 83 -2.44 14.67 -9.93
N GLU A 84 -1.81 14.34 -11.05
CA GLU A 84 -1.18 15.34 -11.95
C GLU A 84 -2.23 16.20 -12.65
N GLU A 85 -3.36 15.63 -13.11
CA GLU A 85 -4.47 16.39 -13.65
C GLU A 85 -5.02 17.41 -12.63
N VAL A 86 -5.20 16.99 -11.38
CA VAL A 86 -5.65 17.87 -10.30
C VAL A 86 -4.64 18.99 -10.04
N ALA A 87 -3.33 18.67 -10.03
CA ALA A 87 -2.27 19.65 -9.84
C ALA A 87 -2.25 20.69 -10.98
N VAL A 88 -2.41 20.27 -12.23
CA VAL A 88 -2.49 21.18 -13.40
C VAL A 88 -3.70 22.10 -13.27
N ARG A 89 -4.88 21.56 -12.90
CA ARG A 89 -6.09 22.39 -12.73
C ARG A 89 -5.93 23.45 -11.63
N PHE A 90 -5.24 23.13 -10.53
CA PHE A 90 -4.93 24.12 -9.49
C PHE A 90 -3.97 25.21 -10.00
N ILE A 91 -2.97 24.87 -10.80
CA ILE A 91 -2.07 25.84 -11.41
C ILE A 91 -2.83 26.73 -12.41
N ASP A 92 -3.70 26.17 -13.24
CA ASP A 92 -4.51 26.89 -14.21
C ASP A 92 -5.53 27.86 -13.55
N SER A 93 -5.88 27.64 -12.28
CA SER A 93 -6.71 28.59 -11.51
C SER A 93 -6.02 29.92 -11.22
N LYS A 94 -4.77 30.10 -11.65
CA LYS A 94 -3.93 31.29 -11.50
C LYS A 94 -3.77 31.72 -10.03
N PRO A 95 -3.13 30.87 -9.20
CA PRO A 95 -2.86 31.20 -7.81
C PRO A 95 -1.97 32.46 -7.70
N LEU A 96 -2.00 33.07 -6.53
CA LEU A 96 -1.22 34.27 -6.25
C LEU A 96 0.29 33.98 -6.22
N ALA A 97 0.66 32.84 -5.64
CA ALA A 97 2.01 32.32 -5.57
C ALA A 97 2.02 30.81 -5.38
N VAL A 98 3.15 30.17 -5.65
CA VAL A 98 3.40 28.74 -5.38
C VAL A 98 4.58 28.60 -4.43
N ILE A 99 4.41 27.83 -3.37
CA ILE A 99 5.52 27.31 -2.54
C ILE A 99 5.87 25.94 -3.10
N CYS A 100 7.03 25.79 -3.73
CA CYS A 100 7.50 24.53 -4.26
C CYS A 100 8.49 23.90 -3.28
N VAL A 101 8.13 22.74 -2.71
CA VAL A 101 8.97 22.02 -1.74
C VAL A 101 9.94 21.11 -2.49
N LEU A 102 11.23 21.32 -2.25
CA LEU A 102 12.33 20.54 -2.82
C LEU A 102 12.95 19.66 -1.73
N ASP A 103 13.16 18.38 -2.03
CA ASP A 103 13.94 17.49 -1.17
C ASP A 103 15.44 17.64 -1.48
N ALA A 104 16.20 18.09 -0.49
CA ALA A 104 17.66 18.26 -0.59
C ALA A 104 18.41 16.94 -0.85
N THR A 105 17.82 15.80 -0.50
CA THR A 105 18.43 14.48 -0.71
C THR A 105 18.24 13.94 -2.13
N ASN A 106 17.19 14.44 -2.84
CA ASN A 106 16.84 14.03 -4.21
C ASN A 106 16.58 15.24 -5.10
N LEU A 107 17.57 16.11 -5.18
CA LEU A 107 17.45 17.47 -5.71
C LEU A 107 17.07 17.50 -7.21
N GLU A 108 17.70 16.66 -8.04
CA GLU A 108 17.50 16.62 -9.49
C GLU A 108 16.02 16.47 -9.85
N ARG A 109 15.35 15.49 -9.26
CA ARG A 109 13.95 15.18 -9.52
C ARG A 109 13.00 16.27 -9.07
N ASN A 110 13.32 16.91 -7.96
CA ASN A 110 12.52 17.99 -7.40
C ASN A 110 12.69 19.29 -8.19
N ILE A 111 13.88 19.58 -8.68
CA ILE A 111 14.14 20.73 -9.57
C ILE A 111 13.34 20.61 -10.86
N LYS A 112 13.22 19.40 -11.44
CA LYS A 112 12.43 19.18 -12.65
C LYS A 112 11.00 19.68 -12.49
N LEU A 113 10.31 19.31 -11.41
CA LEU A 113 8.95 19.81 -11.12
C LEU A 113 8.96 21.33 -10.94
N GLY A 114 9.95 21.88 -10.23
CA GLY A 114 10.09 23.33 -10.05
C GLY A 114 10.22 24.09 -11.37
N LEU A 115 11.00 23.55 -12.32
CA LEU A 115 11.14 24.10 -13.65
C LEU A 115 9.84 24.00 -14.47
N ASP A 116 9.07 22.92 -14.30
CA ASP A 116 7.77 22.78 -14.97
C ASP A 116 6.76 23.81 -14.43
N ILE A 117 6.74 24.07 -13.10
CA ILE A 117 5.88 25.12 -12.49
C ILE A 117 6.25 26.50 -13.03
N GLN A 118 7.53 26.81 -13.23
CA GLN A 118 7.97 28.10 -13.76
C GLN A 118 7.45 28.40 -15.17
N LYS A 119 7.16 27.38 -15.99
CA LYS A 119 6.58 27.55 -17.33
C LYS A 119 5.21 28.27 -17.30
N TYR A 120 4.49 28.21 -16.19
CA TYR A 120 3.19 28.88 -16.02
C TYR A 120 3.29 30.36 -15.63
N ASN A 121 4.51 30.91 -15.50
CA ASN A 121 4.75 32.32 -15.14
C ASN A 121 4.07 32.75 -13.83
N ILE A 122 3.93 31.87 -12.85
CA ILE A 122 3.40 32.13 -11.52
C ILE A 122 4.59 32.42 -10.58
N PRO A 123 4.47 33.38 -9.65
CA PRO A 123 5.49 33.62 -8.64
C PRO A 123 5.76 32.39 -7.80
N VAL A 124 7.03 31.94 -7.72
CA VAL A 124 7.44 30.72 -6.99
C VAL A 124 8.45 31.06 -5.91
N VAL A 125 8.29 30.44 -4.73
CA VAL A 125 9.29 30.38 -3.68
C VAL A 125 9.62 28.91 -3.43
N TYR A 126 10.89 28.58 -3.39
CA TYR A 126 11.34 27.22 -3.14
C TYR A 126 11.66 27.01 -1.66
N ALA A 127 11.06 26.00 -1.05
CA ALA A 127 11.41 25.50 0.27
C ALA A 127 12.33 24.29 0.13
N LEU A 128 13.63 24.45 0.36
CA LEU A 128 14.60 23.36 0.30
C LEU A 128 14.60 22.61 1.62
N ASN A 129 13.82 21.53 1.69
CA ASN A 129 13.61 20.74 2.90
C ASN A 129 14.59 19.57 3.04
N MET A 130 14.64 18.96 4.23
CA MET A 130 15.49 17.81 4.56
C MET A 130 17.00 18.09 4.44
N LEU A 131 17.43 19.34 4.66
CA LEU A 131 18.84 19.71 4.62
C LEU A 131 19.69 19.00 5.68
N ASP A 132 19.12 18.72 6.84
CA ASP A 132 19.77 17.94 7.89
C ASP A 132 20.05 16.50 7.46
N VAL A 133 19.15 15.90 6.66
CA VAL A 133 19.35 14.56 6.09
C VAL A 133 20.38 14.61 4.96
N ALA A 134 20.33 15.63 4.10
CA ALA A 134 21.31 15.82 3.02
C ALA A 134 22.74 15.97 3.57
N LYS A 135 22.92 16.79 4.61
CA LYS A 135 24.21 16.94 5.30
C LYS A 135 24.71 15.64 5.91
N ARG A 136 23.83 14.85 6.54
CA ARG A 136 24.21 13.51 7.06
C ARG A 136 24.67 12.55 5.98
N ARG A 137 24.15 12.71 4.74
CA ARG A 137 24.58 11.93 3.56
C ARG A 137 25.86 12.47 2.90
N GLY A 138 26.48 13.52 3.43
CA GLY A 138 27.64 14.14 2.83
C GLY A 138 27.30 15.00 1.61
N TYR A 139 26.06 15.45 1.46
CA TYR A 139 25.69 16.41 0.43
C TYR A 139 25.75 17.83 0.98
N GLU A 140 26.59 18.64 0.38
CA GLU A 140 26.62 20.09 0.60
C GLU A 140 25.96 20.78 -0.58
N ILE A 141 24.89 21.54 -0.31
CA ILE A 141 24.12 22.25 -1.32
C ILE A 141 24.37 23.74 -1.16
N ASN A 142 24.85 24.38 -2.23
CA ASN A 142 24.99 25.83 -2.25
C ASN A 142 23.62 26.47 -2.57
N VAL A 143 22.92 26.88 -1.51
CA VAL A 143 21.56 27.47 -1.60
C VAL A 143 21.56 28.77 -2.42
N GLY A 144 22.59 29.62 -2.27
CA GLY A 144 22.70 30.87 -3.02
C GLY A 144 22.86 30.65 -4.53
N LEU A 145 23.67 29.65 -4.90
CA LEU A 145 23.83 29.28 -6.31
C LEU A 145 22.57 28.62 -6.84
N LEU A 146 21.86 27.79 -6.05
CA LEU A 146 20.60 27.18 -6.43
C LEU A 146 19.53 28.27 -6.69
N SER A 147 19.42 29.26 -5.82
CA SER A 147 18.50 30.39 -6.02
C SER A 147 18.82 31.17 -7.31
N LYS A 148 20.09 31.36 -7.63
CA LYS A 148 20.55 32.04 -8.85
C LYS A 148 20.24 31.22 -10.11
N GLU A 149 20.50 29.93 -10.09
CA GLU A 149 20.23 29.02 -11.23
C GLU A 149 18.72 28.83 -11.49
N LEU A 150 17.90 28.82 -10.43
CA LEU A 150 16.44 28.74 -10.54
C LEU A 150 15.80 30.12 -10.83
N GLY A 151 16.50 31.21 -10.64
CA GLY A 151 15.96 32.56 -10.82
C GLY A 151 14.83 32.94 -9.85
N ALA A 152 14.70 32.25 -8.74
CA ALA A 152 13.68 32.44 -7.71
C ALA A 152 14.26 32.18 -6.30
N PRO A 153 13.69 32.77 -5.23
CA PRO A 153 14.22 32.58 -3.88
C PRO A 153 14.11 31.13 -3.43
N VAL A 154 15.19 30.63 -2.85
CA VAL A 154 15.28 29.29 -2.23
C VAL A 154 15.57 29.47 -0.75
N VAL A 155 14.69 28.96 0.09
CA VAL A 155 14.81 29.03 1.55
C VAL A 155 15.13 27.64 2.10
N PRO A 156 16.23 27.50 2.87
CA PRO A 156 16.56 26.26 3.54
C PRO A 156 15.58 25.99 4.68
N THR A 157 15.02 24.77 4.73
CA THR A 157 14.04 24.38 5.76
C THR A 157 14.34 23.00 6.33
N VAL A 158 13.97 22.78 7.60
CA VAL A 158 13.85 21.48 8.24
C VAL A 158 12.46 21.43 8.88
N ALA A 159 11.46 21.06 8.09
CA ALA A 159 10.06 21.15 8.47
C ALA A 159 9.74 20.42 9.80
N VAL A 160 10.34 19.25 10.05
CA VAL A 160 10.13 18.47 11.28
C VAL A 160 10.59 19.22 12.53
N LYS A 161 11.58 20.10 12.40
CA LYS A 161 12.12 20.93 13.50
C LYS A 161 11.57 22.36 13.52
N ASN A 162 10.70 22.68 12.58
CA ASN A 162 10.16 24.03 12.40
C ASN A 162 11.23 25.09 12.07
N GLU A 163 12.39 24.68 11.52
CA GLU A 163 13.48 25.56 11.11
C GLU A 163 13.24 26.12 9.70
N GLY A 164 13.52 27.41 9.46
CA GLY A 164 13.39 28.08 8.15
C GLY A 164 11.97 28.51 7.79
N ILE A 165 10.97 28.31 8.65
CA ILE A 165 9.57 28.62 8.36
C ILE A 165 9.31 30.13 8.31
N LYS A 166 9.91 30.89 9.22
CA LYS A 166 9.79 32.36 9.25
C LYS A 166 10.43 32.99 8.02
N GLU A 167 11.62 32.56 7.67
CA GLU A 167 12.34 33.01 6.47
C GLU A 167 11.55 32.70 5.20
N LEU A 168 10.89 31.54 5.13
CA LEU A 168 10.02 31.15 4.02
C LEU A 168 8.81 32.08 3.92
N THR A 169 8.17 32.43 5.03
CA THR A 169 7.02 33.35 5.05
C THR A 169 7.43 34.76 4.65
N ASP A 170 8.60 35.22 5.09
CA ASP A 170 9.12 36.55 4.76
C ASP A 170 9.48 36.68 3.27
N GLU A 171 10.11 35.66 2.69
CA GLU A 171 10.40 35.65 1.26
C GLU A 171 9.12 35.54 0.42
N LEU A 172 8.14 34.75 0.84
CA LEU A 172 6.84 34.66 0.18
C LEU A 172 6.13 36.02 0.17
N LYS A 173 6.15 36.76 1.29
CA LYS A 173 5.60 38.11 1.40
C LYS A 173 6.26 39.09 0.41
N LYS A 174 7.59 39.01 0.26
CA LYS A 174 8.33 39.84 -0.71
C LYS A 174 7.94 39.51 -2.15
N VAL A 175 7.80 38.22 -2.47
CA VAL A 175 7.44 37.76 -3.83
C VAL A 175 6.02 38.20 -4.18
N ILE A 176 5.04 38.04 -3.28
CA ILE A 176 3.66 38.48 -3.48
C ILE A 176 3.58 39.99 -3.67
N LYS A 177 4.28 40.79 -2.84
CA LYS A 177 4.30 42.24 -3.00
C LYS A 177 4.88 42.69 -4.35
N ARG A 178 5.96 42.06 -4.80
CA ARG A 178 6.56 42.35 -6.13
C ARG A 178 5.61 42.04 -7.28
N SER A 179 4.84 40.95 -7.20
CA SER A 179 3.87 40.56 -8.21
C SER A 179 2.63 41.48 -8.25
N GLY A 180 2.23 42.03 -7.09
CA GLY A 180 1.13 43.00 -6.96
C GLY A 180 1.42 44.34 -7.62
N ILE A 181 2.66 44.79 -7.62
CA ILE A 181 3.11 46.03 -8.26
C ILE A 181 3.14 45.90 -9.79
N SER A 182 3.31 44.70 -10.33
CA SER A 182 3.36 44.41 -11.79
C SER A 182 2.00 44.37 -12.49
N ARG A 183 0.88 44.35 -11.77
CA ARG A 183 -0.47 44.31 -12.40
C ARG A 183 -0.95 45.66 -12.97
N GLY A 184 -0.21 46.77 -12.71
CA GLY A 184 -0.54 48.14 -13.17
C GLY A 184 0.22 48.63 -14.40
N SER A 185 1.26 47.98 -14.85
CA SER A 185 1.96 48.36 -16.10
C SER A 185 2.66 47.15 -16.70
N CYS A 186 2.35 46.87 -17.96
CA CYS A 186 3.17 46.06 -18.86
C CYS A 186 4.52 46.75 -19.02
N ALA A 187 5.45 46.48 -18.12
CA ALA A 187 6.83 46.91 -18.22
C ALA A 187 7.77 45.86 -17.68
N TYR A 188 7.88 44.72 -18.38
CA TYR A 188 9.13 44.01 -18.42
C TYR A 188 10.09 44.91 -19.19
N LYS A 189 10.73 45.85 -18.50
CA LYS A 189 11.90 46.55 -19.03
C LYS A 189 12.99 45.52 -19.27
N ARG A 190 13.05 45.03 -20.51
CA ARG A 190 14.21 44.33 -21.04
C ARG A 190 15.41 45.23 -20.77
N THR A 191 16.36 44.75 -19.99
CA THR A 191 17.74 45.23 -20.04
C THR A 191 18.21 44.99 -21.45
N GLY A 192 18.37 46.11 -22.16
CA GLY A 192 18.72 46.39 -23.53
C GLY A 192 19.67 45.42 -24.26
N ILE A 193 19.14 44.35 -24.79
CA ILE A 193 19.68 43.71 -26.01
C ILE A 193 18.45 43.32 -26.83
N GLY A 194 17.99 44.29 -27.62
CA GLY A 194 16.92 44.10 -28.59
C GLY A 194 17.41 43.30 -29.77
N CYS A 195 16.76 42.18 -30.07
CA CYS A 195 16.80 41.61 -31.40
C CYS A 195 15.84 42.37 -32.32
N ASP A 196 16.27 43.47 -32.86
CA ASP A 196 15.47 44.27 -33.81
C ASP A 196 15.35 43.65 -35.21
N ASN A 197 15.92 42.46 -35.45
CA ASN A 197 15.96 41.78 -36.74
C ASN A 197 15.35 40.35 -36.73
N CYS A 198 14.33 40.07 -35.95
CA CYS A 198 13.58 38.84 -36.15
C CYS A 198 12.37 39.09 -37.08
N ALA A 199 12.52 38.70 -38.34
CA ALA A 199 11.47 38.77 -39.39
C ALA A 199 10.28 37.80 -39.16
N ALA A 200 10.15 37.18 -38.00
CA ALA A 200 9.11 36.19 -37.67
C ALA A 200 7.87 36.80 -36.99
N LYS A 201 7.55 38.05 -37.28
CA LYS A 201 6.34 38.74 -36.74
C LYS A 201 5.01 38.36 -37.40
N ARG A 202 5.00 37.46 -38.41
CA ARG A 202 3.78 37.23 -39.24
C ARG A 202 3.36 35.77 -39.47
N THR A 203 4.13 34.79 -39.09
CA THR A 203 3.73 33.39 -39.31
C THR A 203 4.10 32.56 -38.08
N GLY A 204 3.19 32.16 -37.24
CA GLY A 204 3.33 31.41 -35.98
C GLY A 204 4.19 30.12 -36.00
N ILE A 205 5.35 30.19 -36.66
CA ILE A 205 6.35 29.14 -36.75
C ILE A 205 7.55 29.57 -35.90
N GLY A 206 7.89 28.78 -34.91
CA GLY A 206 8.97 29.03 -33.97
C GLY A 206 10.30 29.38 -34.64
N CYS A 207 11.07 30.27 -34.03
CA CYS A 207 12.41 30.68 -34.47
C CYS A 207 13.38 29.49 -34.41
N GLY A 208 13.44 28.69 -35.44
CA GLY A 208 14.53 27.74 -35.65
C GLY A 208 15.75 28.48 -36.21
N GLY A 209 16.76 28.77 -35.38
CA GLY A 209 18.04 29.19 -35.88
C GLY A 209 18.82 30.32 -35.19
N CYS A 210 18.43 30.83 -34.02
CA CYS A 210 19.26 31.80 -33.30
C CYS A 210 20.09 31.12 -32.20
N ALA A 211 21.32 30.77 -32.49
CA ALA A 211 22.26 30.14 -31.53
C ALA A 211 22.80 31.08 -30.44
N SER A 212 22.36 32.35 -30.37
CA SER A 212 22.92 33.34 -29.44
C SER A 212 21.90 34.11 -28.57
N CYS A 213 20.64 33.65 -28.50
CA CYS A 213 19.63 34.30 -27.64
C CYS A 213 19.44 33.48 -26.35
N PRO A 214 19.81 34.01 -25.14
CA PRO A 214 19.65 33.27 -23.89
C PRO A 214 18.20 32.86 -23.60
N GLY A 215 17.22 33.56 -24.12
CA GLY A 215 15.79 33.24 -23.96
C GLY A 215 15.27 32.13 -24.89
N CYS A 216 15.94 31.83 -26.00
CA CYS A 216 15.56 30.71 -26.90
C CYS A 216 16.16 29.38 -26.48
N PHE A 217 17.26 29.40 -25.72
CA PHE A 217 17.92 28.16 -25.24
C PHE A 217 17.10 27.39 -24.22
N ILE A 218 16.22 28.08 -23.45
CA ILE A 218 15.38 27.45 -22.41
C ILE A 218 14.31 26.51 -23.01
N ASN A 219 13.90 26.71 -24.26
CA ASN A 219 12.87 25.89 -24.91
C ASN A 219 13.41 24.63 -25.62
N TYR A 220 14.71 24.42 -25.70
CA TYR A 220 15.29 23.28 -26.41
C TYR A 220 15.93 22.22 -25.52
N MET A 221 16.27 22.53 -24.26
CA MET A 221 16.73 21.54 -23.31
C MET A 221 15.53 20.86 -22.64
N ASN A 222 15.50 19.55 -22.68
CA ASN A 222 14.60 18.75 -21.87
C ASN A 222 14.75 19.21 -20.39
N THR A 223 13.65 19.48 -19.70
CA THR A 223 13.67 19.93 -18.29
C THR A 223 14.48 19.00 -17.38
N TRP A 224 14.61 17.73 -17.72
CA TRP A 224 15.48 16.78 -17.05
C TRP A 224 16.97 17.11 -17.20
N ASP A 225 17.41 17.45 -18.38
CA ASP A 225 18.82 17.76 -18.63
C ASP A 225 19.22 19.05 -17.90
N ARG A 226 18.32 20.03 -17.87
CA ARG A 226 18.54 21.26 -17.11
C ARG A 226 18.55 21.00 -15.60
N ALA A 227 17.64 20.17 -15.07
CA ALA A 227 17.62 19.81 -13.67
C ALA A 227 18.91 19.08 -13.24
N ARG A 228 19.43 18.22 -14.11
CA ARG A 228 20.69 17.50 -13.91
C ARG A 228 21.89 18.44 -13.90
N GLU A 229 21.95 19.38 -14.84
CA GLU A 229 23.00 20.41 -14.92
C GLU A 229 23.02 21.28 -13.65
N ILE A 230 21.86 21.80 -13.23
CA ILE A 230 21.73 22.61 -12.02
C ILE A 230 22.18 21.80 -10.79
N THR A 231 21.73 20.55 -10.67
CA THR A 231 22.09 19.69 -9.55
C THR A 231 23.58 19.45 -9.47
N ALA A 232 24.24 19.18 -10.62
CA ALA A 232 25.68 18.97 -10.70
C ALA A 232 26.49 20.21 -10.28
N LYS A 233 26.01 21.41 -10.62
CA LYS A 233 26.66 22.68 -10.24
C LYS A 233 26.51 23.00 -8.75
N VAL A 234 25.35 22.71 -8.16
CA VAL A 234 24.95 23.18 -6.83
C VAL A 234 25.33 22.19 -5.74
N ARG A 235 25.31 20.88 -6.05
CA ARG A 235 25.59 19.82 -5.07
C ARG A 235 27.05 19.41 -5.14
N LYS A 236 27.76 19.60 -4.01
CA LYS A 236 29.06 18.99 -3.76
C LYS A 236 28.89 17.75 -2.94
N THR A 237 29.49 16.65 -3.38
CA THR A 237 29.55 15.43 -2.57
C THR A 237 30.82 15.51 -1.74
N SER A 238 30.68 15.75 -0.45
CA SER A 238 31.79 15.58 0.49
C SER A 238 32.05 14.07 0.59
N GLU A 239 33.31 13.64 0.60
CA GLU A 239 33.70 12.25 0.90
C GLU A 239 33.42 11.92 2.37
N GLY A 240 32.17 12.12 2.81
CA GLY A 240 31.69 11.68 4.11
C GLY A 240 31.69 10.15 4.15
N LYS A 241 32.09 9.58 5.26
CA LYS A 241 32.02 8.13 5.52
C LYS A 241 30.56 7.68 5.28
N VAL A 242 30.30 7.03 4.15
CA VAL A 242 29.00 6.44 3.85
C VAL A 242 28.60 5.56 5.04
N SER A 243 27.47 5.84 5.67
CA SER A 243 27.01 5.11 6.84
C SER A 243 26.92 3.61 6.53
N PHE A 244 27.19 2.76 7.52
CA PHE A 244 27.02 1.31 7.36
C PHE A 244 25.61 0.96 6.87
N LEU A 245 24.57 1.66 7.37
CA LEU A 245 23.19 1.48 6.93
C LEU A 245 22.98 1.84 5.45
N ASP A 246 23.65 2.88 4.95
CA ASP A 246 23.55 3.24 3.54
C ASP A 246 24.25 2.22 2.64
N ARG A 247 25.41 1.68 3.08
CA ARG A 247 26.10 0.59 2.35
C ARG A 247 25.22 -0.66 2.30
N LEU A 248 24.64 -1.04 3.44
CA LEU A 248 23.72 -2.17 3.54
C LEU A 248 22.50 -1.97 2.62
N GLY A 249 21.88 -0.78 2.69
CA GLY A 249 20.73 -0.43 1.86
C GLY A 249 21.02 -0.45 0.36
N ASN A 250 22.19 0.03 -0.07
CA ASN A 250 22.60 -0.01 -1.46
C ASN A 250 22.94 -1.44 -1.93
N SER A 251 23.46 -2.28 -1.04
CA SER A 251 23.72 -3.69 -1.33
C SER A 251 22.41 -4.48 -1.54
N MET A 252 21.35 -4.13 -0.82
CA MET A 252 20.02 -4.74 -0.98
C MET A 252 19.37 -4.44 -2.34
N LEU A 253 19.78 -3.39 -3.05
CA LEU A 253 19.22 -3.05 -4.37
C LEU A 253 19.85 -3.84 -5.52
N LYS A 254 21.01 -4.46 -5.30
CA LYS A 254 21.68 -5.27 -6.32
C LYS A 254 21.14 -6.70 -6.27
N PRO A 255 20.93 -7.38 -7.41
CA PRO A 255 20.45 -8.77 -7.42
C PRO A 255 21.32 -9.68 -6.54
N TRP A 256 22.62 -9.51 -6.57
CA TRP A 256 23.58 -10.13 -5.66
C TRP A 256 24.31 -9.05 -4.87
N PRO A 257 24.27 -9.00 -3.52
CA PRO A 257 23.71 -9.95 -2.52
C PRO A 257 22.24 -9.69 -2.11
N GLY A 258 21.48 -8.85 -2.81
CA GLY A 258 20.13 -8.44 -2.40
C GLY A 258 19.14 -9.60 -2.26
N ILE A 259 19.11 -10.55 -3.22
CA ILE A 259 18.18 -11.69 -3.16
C ILE A 259 18.42 -12.58 -1.94
N PRO A 260 19.64 -13.04 -1.63
CA PRO A 260 19.91 -13.77 -0.38
C PRO A 260 19.52 -13.01 0.89
N MET A 261 19.81 -11.70 0.94
CA MET A 261 19.42 -10.85 2.06
C MET A 261 17.89 -10.72 2.18
N ALA A 262 17.19 -10.60 1.07
CA ALA A 262 15.73 -10.55 1.04
C ALA A 262 15.11 -11.85 1.60
N ILE A 263 15.61 -12.99 1.16
CA ILE A 263 15.16 -14.31 1.66
C ILE A 263 15.43 -14.41 3.17
N LEU A 264 16.62 -14.02 3.62
CA LEU A 264 16.95 -14.04 5.04
C LEU A 264 16.03 -13.14 5.88
N VAL A 265 15.74 -11.92 5.41
CA VAL A 265 14.81 -11.00 6.08
C VAL A 265 13.41 -11.60 6.17
N ILE A 266 12.91 -12.21 5.10
CA ILE A 266 11.59 -12.84 5.06
C ILE A 266 11.55 -14.05 6.03
N LEU A 267 12.52 -14.95 5.97
CA LEU A 267 12.58 -16.12 6.84
C LEU A 267 12.72 -15.73 8.31
N PHE A 268 13.56 -14.75 8.62
CA PHE A 268 13.73 -14.24 9.98
C PHE A 268 12.44 -13.59 10.50
N SER A 269 11.77 -12.81 9.68
CA SER A 269 10.48 -12.20 10.02
C SER A 269 9.40 -13.23 10.31
N MET A 270 9.30 -14.27 9.46
CA MET A 270 8.36 -15.38 9.67
C MET A 270 8.73 -16.19 10.92
N GLY A 271 10.01 -16.44 11.16
CA GLY A 271 10.50 -17.11 12.37
C GLY A 271 10.11 -16.36 13.64
N ILE A 272 10.26 -15.05 13.67
CA ILE A 272 9.81 -14.20 14.80
C ILE A 272 8.30 -14.33 14.98
N ILE A 273 7.50 -14.13 13.92
CA ILE A 273 6.04 -14.13 14.02
C ILE A 273 5.53 -15.49 14.51
N VAL A 274 5.97 -16.59 13.90
CA VAL A 274 5.50 -17.93 14.25
C VAL A 274 6.06 -18.37 15.61
N GLY A 275 7.36 -18.15 15.88
CA GLY A 275 8.00 -18.57 17.12
C GLY A 275 7.45 -17.84 18.34
N THR A 276 7.46 -16.49 18.30
CA THR A 276 6.92 -15.68 19.42
C THR A 276 5.40 -15.79 19.51
N GLY A 277 4.71 -15.98 18.37
CA GLY A 277 3.27 -16.23 18.34
C GLY A 277 2.88 -17.50 19.09
N LYS A 278 3.56 -18.62 18.82
CA LYS A 278 3.35 -19.88 19.56
C LYS A 278 3.65 -19.76 21.05
N LEU A 279 4.70 -19.04 21.41
CA LEU A 279 5.02 -18.81 22.82
C LEU A 279 3.92 -17.99 23.51
N LEU A 280 3.46 -16.91 22.87
CA LEU A 280 2.41 -16.06 23.41
C LEU A 280 1.07 -16.80 23.51
N GLN A 281 0.74 -17.60 22.49
CA GLN A 281 -0.44 -18.47 22.49
C GLN A 281 -0.38 -19.51 23.60
N GLY A 282 0.69 -20.30 23.67
CA GLY A 282 0.75 -21.45 24.59
C GLY A 282 0.92 -21.06 26.07
N TYR A 283 1.74 -20.04 26.36
CA TYR A 283 2.06 -19.70 27.76
C TYR A 283 1.19 -18.61 28.37
N LEU A 284 0.63 -17.71 27.56
CA LEU A 284 -0.13 -16.56 28.07
C LEU A 284 -1.60 -16.63 27.71
N LEU A 285 -1.91 -16.70 26.41
CA LEU A 285 -3.29 -16.55 25.94
C LEU A 285 -4.10 -17.83 26.08
N GLY A 286 -3.51 -19.02 25.85
CA GLY A 286 -4.19 -20.30 26.00
C GLY A 286 -4.72 -20.53 27.41
N PRO A 287 -3.88 -20.47 28.45
CA PRO A 287 -4.36 -20.58 29.84
C PRO A 287 -5.39 -19.51 30.19
N LEU A 288 -5.17 -18.24 29.77
CA LEU A 288 -6.11 -17.14 30.03
C LEU A 288 -7.49 -17.39 29.42
N VAL A 289 -7.52 -17.86 28.18
CA VAL A 289 -8.80 -18.09 27.47
C VAL A 289 -9.47 -19.36 27.96
N ASN A 290 -8.75 -20.50 28.00
CA ASN A 290 -9.34 -21.81 28.25
C ASN A 290 -9.62 -22.08 29.72
N GLU A 291 -8.83 -21.50 30.65
CA GLU A 291 -9.02 -21.74 32.09
C GLU A 291 -9.84 -20.64 32.77
N ILE A 292 -9.87 -19.41 32.22
CA ILE A 292 -10.54 -18.27 32.86
C ILE A 292 -11.72 -17.77 32.03
N ILE A 293 -11.51 -17.35 30.77
CA ILE A 293 -12.52 -16.64 29.99
C ILE A 293 -13.65 -17.58 29.57
N VAL A 294 -13.34 -18.67 28.90
CA VAL A 294 -14.36 -19.60 28.38
C VAL A 294 -15.19 -20.24 29.51
N PRO A 295 -14.60 -20.76 30.61
CA PRO A 295 -15.38 -21.28 31.74
C PRO A 295 -16.26 -20.22 32.41
N PHE A 296 -15.77 -18.98 32.53
CA PHE A 296 -16.57 -17.87 33.06
C PHE A 296 -17.84 -17.62 32.23
N PHE A 297 -17.70 -17.46 30.92
CA PHE A 297 -18.85 -17.24 30.03
C PHE A 297 -19.75 -18.46 29.97
N ARG A 298 -19.19 -19.68 29.97
CA ARG A 298 -19.95 -20.92 29.99
C ARG A 298 -20.84 -20.99 31.25
N LYS A 299 -20.30 -20.66 32.42
CA LYS A 299 -21.02 -20.64 33.67
C LYS A 299 -22.10 -19.53 33.69
N LEU A 300 -21.76 -18.33 33.24
CA LEU A 300 -22.66 -17.19 33.17
C LEU A 300 -23.85 -17.47 32.25
N ILE A 301 -23.60 -17.94 31.03
CA ILE A 301 -24.68 -18.19 30.06
C ILE A 301 -25.53 -19.39 30.46
N SER A 302 -24.90 -20.45 31.01
CA SER A 302 -25.67 -21.61 31.50
C SER A 302 -26.62 -21.31 32.64
N SER A 303 -26.38 -20.25 33.41
CA SER A 303 -27.25 -19.80 34.48
C SER A 303 -28.45 -18.97 33.97
N VAL A 304 -28.33 -18.33 32.80
CA VAL A 304 -29.35 -17.41 32.28
C VAL A 304 -30.15 -18.04 31.13
N VAL A 305 -29.52 -18.85 30.29
CA VAL A 305 -30.13 -19.43 29.09
C VAL A 305 -30.48 -20.90 29.34
N PRO A 306 -31.78 -21.31 29.21
CA PRO A 306 -32.17 -22.71 29.34
C PRO A 306 -31.55 -23.59 28.27
N ALA A 307 -31.47 -24.88 28.55
CA ALA A 307 -30.96 -25.86 27.58
C ALA A 307 -31.79 -25.85 26.29
N GLY A 308 -31.11 -25.70 25.14
CA GLY A 308 -31.78 -25.63 23.84
C GLY A 308 -30.87 -25.06 22.78
N LEU A 309 -31.39 -24.84 21.56
CA LEU A 309 -30.65 -24.37 20.37
C LEU A 309 -29.82 -23.11 20.68
N TRP A 310 -30.40 -22.12 21.32
CA TRP A 310 -29.70 -20.87 21.64
C TRP A 310 -28.54 -21.04 22.62
N ARG A 311 -28.67 -21.95 23.59
CA ARG A 311 -27.55 -22.26 24.48
C ARG A 311 -26.40 -22.92 23.71
N ASN A 312 -26.69 -23.85 22.81
CA ASN A 312 -25.69 -24.50 21.98
C ASN A 312 -25.01 -23.50 21.02
N VAL A 313 -25.75 -22.56 20.44
CA VAL A 313 -25.20 -21.50 19.59
C VAL A 313 -24.28 -20.56 20.38
N LEU A 314 -24.58 -20.31 21.66
CA LEU A 314 -23.77 -19.40 22.48
C LEU A 314 -22.53 -20.08 23.08
N ILE A 315 -22.68 -21.27 23.69
CA ILE A 315 -21.64 -21.95 24.49
C ILE A 315 -21.41 -23.41 24.12
N GLY A 316 -22.05 -23.92 23.06
CA GLY A 316 -21.79 -25.26 22.55
C GLY A 316 -20.36 -25.41 22.01
N GLU A 317 -20.01 -26.58 21.52
CA GLU A 317 -18.70 -26.89 20.94
C GLU A 317 -18.30 -25.91 19.82
N TYR A 318 -19.29 -25.46 19.02
CA TYR A 318 -19.13 -24.44 17.96
C TYR A 318 -19.76 -23.09 18.37
N GLY A 319 -19.89 -22.86 19.68
CA GLY A 319 -20.57 -21.66 20.20
C GLY A 319 -19.73 -20.39 20.05
N ILE A 320 -20.43 -19.25 19.96
CA ILE A 320 -19.82 -17.93 19.80
C ILE A 320 -18.80 -17.61 20.89
N PHE A 321 -19.15 -17.91 22.14
CA PHE A 321 -18.30 -17.60 23.30
C PHE A 321 -17.20 -18.65 23.52
N ALA A 322 -17.34 -19.88 23.03
CA ALA A 322 -16.28 -20.88 23.08
C ALA A 322 -15.30 -20.62 21.92
N ILE A 323 -15.72 -20.88 20.70
CA ILE A 323 -14.87 -20.72 19.52
C ILE A 323 -14.46 -19.26 19.26
N GLY A 324 -15.38 -18.29 19.47
CA GLY A 324 -15.09 -16.89 19.23
C GLY A 324 -13.92 -16.38 20.07
N PHE A 325 -13.93 -16.61 21.39
CA PHE A 325 -12.82 -16.17 22.24
C PHE A 325 -11.56 -16.98 22.05
N GLU A 326 -11.68 -18.31 21.98
CA GLU A 326 -10.54 -19.20 21.74
C GLU A 326 -9.81 -18.84 20.45
N TRP A 327 -10.53 -18.69 19.35
CA TRP A 327 -9.92 -18.46 18.06
C TRP A 327 -9.47 -17.01 17.86
N ILE A 328 -10.25 -16.03 18.30
CA ILE A 328 -9.91 -14.62 18.12
C ILE A 328 -8.74 -14.24 19.02
N ILE A 329 -8.84 -14.52 20.31
CA ILE A 329 -7.88 -14.03 21.31
C ILE A 329 -6.68 -14.94 21.38
N GLU A 330 -6.88 -16.27 21.42
CA GLU A 330 -5.77 -17.23 21.57
C GLU A 330 -5.02 -17.45 20.26
N SER A 331 -5.75 -17.74 19.15
CA SER A 331 -5.12 -18.19 17.91
C SER A 331 -4.81 -17.09 16.92
N ILE A 332 -5.65 -16.03 16.79
CA ILE A 332 -5.47 -15.03 15.73
C ILE A 332 -4.70 -13.81 16.24
N PHE A 333 -5.13 -13.27 17.35
CA PHE A 333 -4.60 -12.01 17.88
C PHE A 333 -3.07 -12.00 18.01
N PRO A 334 -2.39 -13.01 18.60
CA PRO A 334 -0.93 -12.99 18.75
C PRO A 334 -0.22 -12.93 17.40
N TYR A 335 -0.65 -13.72 16.42
CA TYR A 335 0.00 -13.76 15.11
C TYR A 335 -0.25 -12.49 14.31
N VAL A 336 -1.46 -11.96 14.31
CA VAL A 336 -1.79 -10.72 13.59
C VAL A 336 -1.11 -9.52 14.23
N PHE A 337 -1.08 -9.45 15.56
CA PHE A 337 -0.36 -8.41 16.28
C PHE A 337 1.12 -8.42 15.95
N LEU A 338 1.79 -9.57 16.08
CA LEU A 338 3.21 -9.72 15.76
C LEU A 338 3.50 -9.46 14.28
N PHE A 339 2.61 -9.89 13.40
CA PHE A 339 2.72 -9.58 11.97
C PHE A 339 2.70 -8.06 11.73
N TYR A 340 1.77 -7.33 12.31
CA TYR A 340 1.74 -5.86 12.16
C TYR A 340 2.96 -5.19 12.80
N VAL A 341 3.47 -5.71 13.92
CA VAL A 341 4.72 -5.23 14.54
C VAL A 341 5.88 -5.38 13.56
N VAL A 342 6.14 -6.58 13.09
CA VAL A 342 7.27 -6.87 12.18
C VAL A 342 7.10 -6.13 10.85
N PHE A 343 5.92 -6.19 10.26
CA PHE A 343 5.65 -5.57 8.97
C PHE A 343 5.78 -4.04 8.99
N SER A 344 5.20 -3.38 10.01
CA SER A 344 5.33 -1.93 10.17
C SER A 344 6.79 -1.52 10.40
N PHE A 345 7.58 -2.35 11.10
CA PHE A 345 9.02 -2.13 11.24
C PHE A 345 9.75 -2.19 9.90
N LEU A 346 9.50 -3.23 9.10
CA LEU A 346 10.11 -3.38 7.78
C LEU A 346 9.72 -2.25 6.82
N GLU A 347 8.48 -1.78 6.91
CA GLU A 347 7.98 -0.66 6.11
C GLU A 347 8.66 0.65 6.51
N ASP A 348 8.62 1.01 7.80
CA ASP A 348 9.14 2.28 8.30
C ASP A 348 10.68 2.33 8.27
N SER A 349 11.35 1.17 8.33
CA SER A 349 12.81 1.08 8.16
C SER A 349 13.27 1.29 6.72
N GLY A 350 12.37 1.24 5.73
CA GLY A 350 12.71 1.36 4.30
C GLY A 350 13.22 0.07 3.65
N ILE A 351 13.11 -1.08 4.34
CA ILE A 351 13.47 -2.40 3.78
C ILE A 351 12.48 -2.84 2.70
N LEU A 352 11.16 -2.73 2.98
CA LEU A 352 10.13 -3.16 2.01
C LEU A 352 10.20 -2.45 0.65
N PRO A 353 10.38 -1.12 0.55
CA PRO A 353 10.57 -0.46 -0.74
C PRO A 353 11.77 -0.99 -1.54
N ARG A 354 12.86 -1.37 -0.85
CA ARG A 354 14.03 -1.97 -1.51
C ARG A 354 13.73 -3.35 -2.06
N LEU A 355 13.02 -4.17 -1.30
CA LEU A 355 12.53 -5.48 -1.78
C LEU A 355 11.62 -5.31 -3.00
N SER A 356 10.74 -4.32 -2.99
CA SER A 356 9.85 -4.02 -4.13
C SER A 356 10.64 -3.72 -5.41
N VAL A 357 11.71 -2.95 -5.31
CA VAL A 357 12.59 -2.64 -6.47
C VAL A 357 13.36 -3.89 -6.91
N LEU A 358 13.88 -4.66 -5.96
CA LEU A 358 14.64 -5.88 -6.25
C LEU A 358 13.80 -6.91 -7.03
N PHE A 359 12.53 -7.08 -6.66
CA PHE A 359 11.62 -8.04 -7.28
C PHE A 359 10.75 -7.46 -8.40
N ASP A 360 10.91 -6.18 -8.77
CA ASP A 360 10.09 -5.52 -9.80
C ASP A 360 10.08 -6.27 -11.14
N SER A 361 11.22 -6.82 -11.56
CA SER A 361 11.32 -7.60 -12.80
C SER A 361 10.46 -8.87 -12.77
N ILE A 362 10.31 -9.51 -11.61
CA ILE A 362 9.46 -10.70 -11.41
C ILE A 362 8.00 -10.27 -11.36
N MET A 363 7.69 -9.22 -10.60
CA MET A 363 6.32 -8.71 -10.46
C MET A 363 5.74 -8.25 -11.79
N ARG A 364 6.54 -7.62 -12.65
CA ARG A 364 6.10 -7.25 -14.01
C ARG A 364 5.72 -8.46 -14.87
N LYS A 365 6.42 -9.59 -14.73
CA LYS A 365 6.03 -10.84 -15.40
C LYS A 365 4.67 -11.36 -14.89
N LEU A 366 4.34 -11.08 -13.64
CA LEU A 366 3.03 -11.36 -13.04
C LEU A 366 1.94 -10.35 -13.46
N GLY A 367 2.27 -9.33 -14.24
CA GLY A 367 1.32 -8.29 -14.68
C GLY A 367 0.97 -7.27 -13.62
N VAL A 368 1.81 -7.12 -12.58
CA VAL A 368 1.66 -6.13 -11.50
C VAL A 368 2.97 -5.34 -11.33
N GLN A 369 2.92 -4.16 -10.71
CA GLN A 369 4.11 -3.36 -10.41
C GLN A 369 4.91 -3.97 -9.25
N GLY A 370 6.21 -3.70 -9.17
CA GLY A 370 7.04 -4.10 -8.03
C GLY A 370 6.54 -3.59 -6.68
N GLY A 371 5.92 -2.41 -6.64
CA GLY A 371 5.27 -1.85 -5.45
C GLY A 371 4.17 -2.74 -4.87
N SER A 372 3.46 -3.48 -5.71
CA SER A 372 2.41 -4.42 -5.34
C SER A 372 2.93 -5.64 -4.57
N MET A 373 4.25 -5.90 -4.62
CA MET A 373 4.88 -6.94 -3.81
C MET A 373 4.63 -6.73 -2.30
N ILE A 374 4.66 -5.48 -1.84
CA ILE A 374 4.37 -5.16 -0.43
C ILE A 374 2.97 -5.65 -0.06
N THR A 375 2.00 -5.40 -0.93
CA THR A 375 0.61 -5.80 -0.74
C THR A 375 0.43 -7.33 -0.80
N ILE A 376 1.13 -8.01 -1.71
CA ILE A 376 1.11 -9.48 -1.79
C ILE A 376 1.77 -10.11 -0.55
N LEU A 377 2.88 -9.55 -0.07
CA LEU A 377 3.53 -9.99 1.18
C LEU A 377 2.63 -9.80 2.40
N LEU A 378 1.82 -8.73 2.46
CA LEU A 378 0.77 -8.58 3.47
C LEU A 378 -0.20 -9.77 3.47
N GLY A 379 -0.47 -10.34 2.30
CA GLY A 379 -1.34 -11.52 2.13
C GLY A 379 -0.86 -12.76 2.88
N TYR A 380 0.46 -12.97 3.00
CA TYR A 380 1.03 -14.07 3.80
C TYR A 380 0.75 -13.91 5.31
N GLY A 381 0.51 -12.69 5.79
CA GLY A 381 -0.02 -12.47 7.12
C GLY A 381 -1.54 -12.65 7.16
N CYS A 382 -2.24 -11.80 6.41
CA CYS A 382 -3.70 -11.82 6.30
C CYS A 382 -4.16 -11.24 4.96
N ALA A 383 -5.08 -11.93 4.29
CA ALA A 383 -5.60 -11.49 2.99
C ALA A 383 -6.46 -10.19 3.10
N VAL A 384 -7.12 -9.94 4.24
CA VAL A 384 -7.94 -8.73 4.45
C VAL A 384 -7.12 -7.45 4.27
N PRO A 385 -6.03 -7.19 5.03
CA PRO A 385 -5.22 -6.00 4.84
C PRO A 385 -4.53 -5.96 3.46
N ALA A 386 -4.24 -7.10 2.85
CA ALA A 386 -3.69 -7.15 1.50
C ALA A 386 -4.69 -6.63 0.45
N ILE A 387 -5.96 -7.05 0.53
CA ILE A 387 -7.00 -6.58 -0.39
C ILE A 387 -7.28 -5.08 -0.18
N ILE A 388 -7.37 -4.62 1.07
CA ILE A 388 -7.49 -3.19 1.38
C ILE A 388 -6.26 -2.42 0.87
N GLY A 389 -5.06 -2.99 1.06
CA GLY A 389 -3.79 -2.43 0.58
C GLY A 389 -3.71 -2.33 -0.95
N SER A 390 -4.48 -3.14 -1.69
CA SER A 390 -4.53 -3.04 -3.16
C SER A 390 -5.03 -1.67 -3.67
N ARG A 391 -5.65 -0.86 -2.81
CA ARG A 391 -6.02 0.54 -3.11
C ARG A 391 -4.83 1.41 -3.48
N THR A 392 -3.61 1.03 -3.08
CA THR A 392 -2.39 1.75 -3.46
C THR A 392 -2.00 1.54 -4.93
N ALA A 393 -2.56 0.53 -5.60
CA ALA A 393 -2.34 0.32 -7.02
C ALA A 393 -3.07 1.37 -7.86
N THR A 394 -2.40 1.87 -8.90
CA THR A 394 -2.86 3.00 -9.72
C THR A 394 -4.01 2.64 -10.64
N THR A 395 -4.15 1.37 -11.03
CA THR A 395 -5.17 0.92 -11.98
C THR A 395 -6.15 -0.09 -11.40
N LYS A 396 -7.40 -0.05 -11.84
CA LYS A 396 -8.43 -1.03 -11.44
C LYS A 396 -8.05 -2.47 -11.81
N LYS A 397 -7.35 -2.66 -12.94
CA LYS A 397 -6.82 -3.95 -13.36
C LYS A 397 -5.85 -4.51 -12.31
N GLU A 398 -4.88 -3.71 -11.91
CA GLU A 398 -3.86 -4.12 -10.95
C GLU A 398 -4.45 -4.43 -9.58
N ARG A 399 -5.37 -3.60 -9.09
CA ARG A 399 -6.12 -3.86 -7.85
C ARG A 399 -6.80 -5.23 -7.85
N LEU A 400 -7.49 -5.55 -8.95
CA LEU A 400 -8.18 -6.83 -9.09
C LEU A 400 -7.18 -7.99 -9.19
N LEU A 401 -6.08 -7.82 -9.96
CA LEU A 401 -5.02 -8.85 -10.08
C LEU A 401 -4.38 -9.17 -8.72
N ILE A 402 -4.00 -8.15 -7.95
CA ILE A 402 -3.43 -8.35 -6.60
C ILE A 402 -4.40 -9.12 -5.72
N SER A 403 -5.68 -8.72 -5.71
CA SER A 403 -6.71 -9.37 -4.90
C SER A 403 -6.92 -10.83 -5.30
N CYS A 404 -6.92 -11.12 -6.60
CA CYS A 404 -6.98 -12.49 -7.11
C CYS A 404 -5.73 -13.30 -6.73
N ILE A 405 -4.52 -12.77 -6.93
CA ILE A 405 -3.27 -13.45 -6.56
C ILE A 405 -3.31 -13.85 -5.08
N VAL A 406 -3.71 -12.91 -4.20
CA VAL A 406 -3.81 -13.16 -2.76
C VAL A 406 -4.86 -14.23 -2.45
N CYS A 407 -6.02 -14.21 -3.11
CA CYS A 407 -7.09 -15.17 -2.84
C CYS A 407 -6.78 -16.58 -3.35
N PHE A 408 -6.12 -16.71 -4.50
CA PHE A 408 -5.90 -18.00 -5.15
C PHE A 408 -4.68 -18.75 -4.62
N SER A 409 -3.60 -18.03 -4.28
CA SER A 409 -2.30 -18.68 -4.10
C SER A 409 -1.58 -18.35 -2.80
N VAL A 410 -1.93 -17.27 -2.10
CA VAL A 410 -1.20 -16.84 -0.91
C VAL A 410 -1.84 -17.40 0.35
N PRO A 411 -1.14 -18.30 1.10
CA PRO A 411 -1.62 -18.79 2.39
C PRO A 411 -1.52 -17.68 3.47
N CYS A 412 -2.52 -17.55 4.31
CA CYS A 412 -2.42 -16.67 5.49
C CYS A 412 -1.60 -17.35 6.60
N ILE A 413 -1.21 -16.56 7.61
CA ILE A 413 -0.35 -17.04 8.71
C ILE A 413 -1.00 -18.20 9.49
N SER A 414 -2.29 -18.13 9.80
CA SER A 414 -3.04 -19.19 10.50
C SER A 414 -3.09 -20.47 9.67
N GLN A 415 -3.35 -20.35 8.38
CA GLN A 415 -3.36 -21.47 7.45
C GLN A 415 -1.97 -22.11 7.33
N THR A 416 -0.92 -21.31 7.27
CA THR A 416 0.47 -21.80 7.28
C THR A 416 0.75 -22.57 8.55
N GLY A 417 0.33 -22.09 9.73
CA GLY A 417 0.46 -22.78 10.99
C GLY A 417 -0.26 -24.14 11.01
N ALA A 418 -1.50 -24.19 10.50
CA ALA A 418 -2.28 -25.42 10.39
C ALA A 418 -1.63 -26.44 9.43
N LEU A 419 -1.11 -25.99 8.28
CA LEU A 419 -0.38 -26.83 7.34
C LEU A 419 0.92 -27.38 7.92
N ILE A 420 1.67 -26.57 8.68
CA ILE A 420 2.87 -27.05 9.41
C ILE A 420 2.48 -28.16 10.38
N SER A 421 1.37 -28.01 11.12
CA SER A 421 0.88 -29.02 12.05
C SER A 421 0.45 -30.30 11.31
N LEU A 422 -0.23 -30.19 10.17
CA LEU A 422 -0.65 -31.34 9.34
C LEU A 422 0.56 -32.15 8.86
N PHE A 423 1.59 -31.47 8.36
CA PHE A 423 2.75 -32.15 7.78
C PHE A 423 3.82 -32.53 8.81
N ALA A 424 3.72 -32.07 10.05
CA ALA A 424 4.65 -32.46 11.13
C ALA A 424 4.66 -33.96 11.39
N GLY A 425 3.53 -34.65 11.19
CA GLY A 425 3.39 -36.11 11.31
C GLY A 425 3.91 -36.91 10.11
N PHE A 426 4.28 -36.26 8.99
CA PHE A 426 4.70 -36.95 7.76
C PHE A 426 6.15 -36.59 7.40
N SER A 427 6.36 -35.57 6.57
CA SER A 427 7.68 -35.18 6.11
C SER A 427 7.78 -33.66 5.92
N PRO A 428 8.88 -33.03 6.38
CA PRO A 428 9.12 -31.59 6.13
C PRO A 428 9.17 -31.23 4.63
N MET A 429 9.54 -32.20 3.77
CA MET A 429 9.57 -32.00 2.31
C MET A 429 8.18 -31.68 1.74
N MET A 430 7.10 -32.21 2.33
CA MET A 430 5.73 -31.91 1.91
C MET A 430 5.39 -30.43 2.09
N LEU A 431 5.86 -29.82 3.17
CA LEU A 431 5.69 -28.39 3.39
C LEU A 431 6.42 -27.56 2.31
N VAL A 432 7.65 -27.95 1.97
CA VAL A 432 8.42 -27.30 0.89
C VAL A 432 7.68 -27.43 -0.45
N LEU A 433 7.21 -28.64 -0.79
CA LEU A 433 6.41 -28.87 -2.01
C LEU A 433 5.13 -28.03 -2.02
N MET A 434 4.47 -27.86 -0.87
CA MET A 434 3.27 -27.05 -0.74
C MET A 434 3.55 -25.56 -1.04
N PHE A 435 4.65 -24.99 -0.53
CA PHE A 435 5.04 -23.62 -0.86
C PHE A 435 5.47 -23.47 -2.32
N LEU A 436 6.14 -24.46 -2.90
CA LEU A 436 6.46 -24.46 -4.33
C LEU A 436 5.20 -24.51 -5.18
N LEU A 437 4.21 -25.31 -4.78
CA LEU A 437 2.89 -25.34 -5.45
C LEU A 437 2.17 -23.98 -5.36
N SER A 438 2.15 -23.36 -4.17
CA SER A 438 1.61 -22.02 -3.97
C SER A 438 2.27 -20.99 -4.90
N PHE A 439 3.59 -21.04 -5.04
CA PHE A 439 4.32 -20.15 -5.92
C PHE A 439 4.04 -20.44 -7.41
N ALA A 440 3.98 -21.71 -7.80
CA ALA A 440 3.62 -22.10 -9.17
C ALA A 440 2.20 -21.65 -9.52
N GLU A 441 1.26 -21.81 -8.58
CA GLU A 441 -0.12 -21.36 -8.72
C GLU A 441 -0.19 -19.83 -8.84
N MET A 442 0.57 -19.10 -8.06
CA MET A 442 0.69 -17.64 -8.16
C MET A 442 1.13 -17.21 -9.56
N MET A 443 2.15 -17.88 -10.13
CA MET A 443 2.62 -17.60 -11.49
C MET A 443 1.56 -17.91 -12.55
N LEU A 444 0.88 -19.04 -12.42
CA LEU A 444 -0.14 -19.50 -13.36
C LEU A 444 -1.36 -18.56 -13.35
N VAL A 445 -1.95 -18.35 -12.17
CA VAL A 445 -3.13 -17.50 -11.98
C VAL A 445 -2.87 -16.08 -12.46
N SER A 446 -1.75 -15.51 -12.08
CA SER A 446 -1.33 -14.17 -12.46
C SER A 446 -1.17 -14.05 -13.99
N THR A 447 -0.51 -15.02 -14.63
CA THR A 447 -0.32 -15.02 -16.08
C THR A 447 -1.65 -15.14 -16.83
N VAL A 448 -2.54 -16.01 -16.37
CA VAL A 448 -3.86 -16.21 -16.97
C VAL A 448 -4.72 -14.96 -16.79
N LEU A 449 -4.85 -14.47 -15.56
CA LEU A 449 -5.70 -13.32 -15.25
C LEU A 449 -5.17 -12.01 -15.85
N SER A 450 -3.84 -11.82 -15.94
CA SER A 450 -3.28 -10.63 -16.58
C SER A 450 -3.64 -10.49 -18.05
N ARG A 451 -3.90 -11.62 -18.75
CA ARG A 451 -4.38 -11.67 -20.14
C ARG A 451 -5.89 -11.53 -20.25
N LEU A 452 -6.64 -12.08 -19.29
CA LEU A 452 -8.11 -12.03 -19.29
C LEU A 452 -8.63 -10.64 -18.89
N ILE A 453 -8.02 -10.01 -17.89
CA ILE A 453 -8.44 -8.70 -17.39
C ILE A 453 -7.87 -7.60 -18.30
N LYS A 454 -8.75 -6.90 -19.03
CA LYS A 454 -8.37 -5.80 -19.90
C LYS A 454 -7.90 -4.58 -19.10
N GLY A 455 -6.87 -3.88 -19.58
CA GLY A 455 -6.33 -2.66 -19.00
C GLY A 455 -4.80 -2.60 -19.11
N LYS A 456 -4.22 -1.44 -18.81
CA LYS A 456 -2.77 -1.22 -18.74
C LYS A 456 -2.34 -1.23 -17.28
N VAL A 457 -1.10 -1.59 -17.03
CA VAL A 457 -0.42 -1.45 -15.74
C VAL A 457 0.65 -0.37 -15.94
N ASP A 458 0.64 0.65 -15.09
CA ASP A 458 1.56 1.77 -15.21
C ASP A 458 2.97 1.35 -14.73
N PRO A 459 4.04 1.97 -15.25
CA PRO A 459 5.38 1.71 -14.76
C PRO A 459 5.53 2.20 -13.31
N MET A 460 6.24 1.42 -12.50
CA MET A 460 6.48 1.76 -11.12
C MET A 460 7.40 2.97 -10.98
N ILE A 461 6.97 3.96 -10.21
CA ILE A 461 7.77 5.09 -9.75
C ILE A 461 7.83 5.02 -8.23
N ILE A 462 8.85 4.37 -7.67
CA ILE A 462 9.05 4.31 -6.21
C ILE A 462 10.28 5.13 -5.82
N GLU A 463 10.10 6.01 -4.86
CA GLU A 463 11.21 6.63 -4.13
C GLU A 463 11.70 5.65 -3.06
N ILE A 464 12.99 5.33 -3.12
CA ILE A 464 13.62 4.45 -2.14
C ILE A 464 14.02 5.28 -0.93
N PRO A 465 13.30 5.18 0.20
CA PRO A 465 13.66 5.91 1.42
C PRO A 465 15.00 5.38 1.95
N ASN A 466 15.68 6.19 2.77
CA ASN A 466 16.86 5.71 3.50
C ASN A 466 16.48 4.62 4.49
N LEU A 467 17.46 3.76 4.83
CA LEU A 467 17.31 2.90 5.99
C LEU A 467 17.33 3.78 7.25
N LEU A 468 16.21 3.81 7.96
CA LEU A 468 16.01 4.61 9.16
C LEU A 468 15.46 3.72 10.28
N ILE A 469 15.83 4.06 11.51
CA ILE A 469 15.18 3.45 12.68
C ILE A 469 13.84 4.16 12.88
N PRO A 470 12.72 3.43 12.96
CA PRO A 470 11.39 4.02 13.12
C PRO A 470 11.27 4.87 14.39
N ASN A 471 10.52 5.96 14.32
CA ASN A 471 10.20 6.77 15.49
C ASN A 471 9.16 6.02 16.36
N GLY A 472 9.52 5.66 17.60
CA GLY A 472 8.71 4.83 18.48
C GLY A 472 7.28 5.35 18.72
N LYS A 473 7.07 6.67 18.86
CA LYS A 473 5.73 7.25 19.06
C LYS A 473 4.85 7.14 17.81
N ALA A 474 5.40 7.45 16.63
CA ALA A 474 4.69 7.34 15.37
C ALA A 474 4.38 5.87 15.03
N TYR A 475 5.34 5.00 15.27
CA TYR A 475 5.22 3.54 15.11
C TYR A 475 4.10 2.96 15.98
N ALA A 476 4.06 3.27 17.28
CA ALA A 476 3.02 2.80 18.19
C ALA A 476 1.62 3.29 17.79
N LYS A 477 1.50 4.56 17.37
CA LYS A 477 0.23 5.12 16.88
C LYS A 477 -0.26 4.41 15.62
N LYS A 478 0.64 4.14 14.67
CA LYS A 478 0.35 3.40 13.43
C LYS A 478 -0.10 1.97 13.73
N LEU A 479 0.59 1.29 14.64
CA LEU A 479 0.25 -0.06 15.08
C LEU A 479 -1.14 -0.12 15.72
N MET A 480 -1.43 0.80 16.65
CA MET A 480 -2.73 0.89 17.30
C MET A 480 -3.88 1.11 16.30
N LEU A 481 -3.66 1.99 15.31
CA LEU A 481 -4.65 2.25 14.26
C LEU A 481 -4.90 1.00 13.39
N ARG A 482 -3.84 0.29 13.00
CA ARG A 482 -3.95 -0.96 12.24
C ARG A 482 -4.69 -2.05 13.01
N MET A 483 -4.38 -2.20 14.29
CA MET A 483 -5.08 -3.15 15.17
C MET A 483 -6.57 -2.82 15.32
N LYS A 484 -6.89 -1.53 15.54
CA LYS A 484 -8.28 -1.08 15.61
C LYS A 484 -9.06 -1.39 14.33
N ASN A 485 -8.48 -1.06 13.18
CA ASN A 485 -9.12 -1.31 11.88
C ASN A 485 -9.30 -2.83 11.63
N PHE A 486 -8.30 -3.64 11.98
CA PHE A 486 -8.39 -5.09 11.88
C PHE A 486 -9.55 -5.64 12.73
N LEU A 487 -9.65 -5.24 14.00
CA LEU A 487 -10.74 -5.69 14.90
C LEU A 487 -12.13 -5.31 14.36
N ILE A 488 -12.27 -4.14 13.72
CA ILE A 488 -13.56 -3.70 13.18
C ILE A 488 -13.86 -4.39 11.84
N ASP A 489 -12.92 -4.38 10.91
CA ASP A 489 -13.17 -4.81 9.53
C ASP A 489 -13.09 -6.34 9.33
N ALA A 490 -12.35 -7.05 10.17
CA ALA A 490 -12.17 -8.50 10.03
C ALA A 490 -12.90 -9.31 11.09
N GLU A 491 -12.90 -8.88 12.36
CA GLU A 491 -13.44 -9.70 13.46
C GLU A 491 -14.96 -9.67 13.55
N ILE A 492 -15.60 -8.54 13.25
CA ILE A 492 -17.07 -8.46 13.26
C ILE A 492 -17.70 -9.39 12.22
N PRO A 493 -17.27 -9.38 10.93
CA PRO A 493 -17.75 -10.37 9.97
C PRO A 493 -17.46 -11.81 10.37
N MET A 494 -16.35 -12.07 11.07
CA MET A 494 -16.00 -13.39 11.54
C MET A 494 -16.93 -13.88 12.65
N LEU A 495 -17.27 -13.06 13.63
CA LEU A 495 -18.25 -13.41 14.65
C LEU A 495 -19.61 -13.76 14.05
N LEU A 496 -20.07 -12.98 13.06
CA LEU A 496 -21.29 -13.31 12.32
C LEU A 496 -21.20 -14.67 11.63
N SER A 497 -20.02 -15.01 11.08
CA SER A 497 -19.79 -16.30 10.42
C SER A 497 -19.88 -17.47 11.38
N ILE A 498 -19.38 -17.33 12.61
CA ILE A 498 -19.46 -18.36 13.65
C ILE A 498 -20.93 -18.61 14.03
N VAL A 499 -21.72 -17.54 14.15
CA VAL A 499 -23.18 -17.66 14.39
C VAL A 499 -23.86 -18.48 13.30
N PHE A 500 -23.58 -18.14 12.03
CA PHE A 500 -24.13 -18.89 10.89
C PHE A 500 -23.70 -20.35 10.93
N ALA A 501 -22.43 -20.63 11.17
CA ALA A 501 -21.90 -22.00 11.23
C ALA A 501 -22.55 -22.83 12.33
N ALA A 502 -22.70 -22.26 13.52
CA ALA A 502 -23.36 -22.91 14.65
C ALA A 502 -24.83 -23.23 14.33
N LEU A 503 -25.55 -22.30 13.70
CA LEU A 503 -26.93 -22.52 13.26
C LEU A 503 -27.02 -23.61 12.19
N PHE A 504 -26.14 -23.62 11.19
CA PHE A 504 -26.11 -24.63 10.13
C PHE A 504 -25.83 -26.03 10.67
N LYS A 505 -24.94 -26.15 11.68
CA LYS A 505 -24.66 -27.42 12.34
C LYS A 505 -25.88 -27.92 13.13
N GLU A 506 -26.47 -27.09 13.96
CA GLU A 506 -27.62 -27.45 14.80
C GLU A 506 -28.86 -27.80 14.00
N THR A 507 -29.03 -27.25 12.79
CA THR A 507 -30.16 -27.56 11.89
C THR A 507 -29.95 -28.84 11.08
N GLY A 508 -28.79 -29.51 11.17
CA GLY A 508 -28.45 -30.70 10.38
C GLY A 508 -28.32 -30.44 8.88
N LEU A 509 -28.24 -29.17 8.47
CA LEU A 509 -28.07 -28.80 7.07
C LEU A 509 -26.68 -29.15 6.57
N LEU A 510 -25.67 -29.08 7.45
CA LEU A 510 -24.29 -29.49 7.15
C LEU A 510 -24.21 -30.95 6.70
N ASP A 511 -24.91 -31.85 7.39
CA ASP A 511 -24.88 -33.30 7.08
C ASP A 511 -25.56 -33.57 5.74
N ARG A 512 -26.63 -32.86 5.40
CA ARG A 512 -27.28 -32.98 4.10
C ARG A 512 -26.39 -32.51 2.96
N VAL A 513 -25.70 -31.38 3.10
CA VAL A 513 -24.75 -30.86 2.10
C VAL A 513 -23.56 -31.80 1.96
N ALA A 514 -23.09 -32.41 3.06
CA ALA A 514 -21.99 -33.37 3.06
C ALA A 514 -22.26 -34.57 2.13
N VAL A 515 -23.48 -35.12 2.11
CA VAL A 515 -23.88 -36.22 1.23
C VAL A 515 -23.73 -35.86 -0.25
N TYR A 516 -24.07 -34.64 -0.64
CA TYR A 516 -23.94 -34.20 -2.04
C TYR A 516 -22.47 -33.96 -2.46
N LEU A 517 -21.61 -33.59 -1.54
CA LEU A 517 -20.16 -33.34 -1.77
C LEU A 517 -19.33 -34.62 -1.70
N GLU A 518 -19.81 -35.68 -1.07
CA GLU A 518 -19.11 -36.95 -0.88
C GLU A 518 -18.53 -37.52 -2.19
N PRO A 519 -19.21 -37.57 -3.33
CA PRO A 519 -18.67 -38.11 -4.58
C PRO A 519 -17.45 -37.34 -5.09
N VAL A 520 -17.42 -36.02 -4.88
CA VAL A 520 -16.29 -35.18 -5.28
C VAL A 520 -15.11 -35.40 -4.33
N VAL A 521 -15.37 -35.47 -3.04
CA VAL A 521 -14.30 -35.62 -2.03
C VAL A 521 -13.70 -37.01 -2.05
N SER A 522 -14.49 -38.06 -2.09
CA SER A 522 -13.98 -39.43 -2.09
C SER A 522 -13.56 -39.92 -3.48
N GLY A 523 -14.32 -39.57 -4.54
CA GLY A 523 -14.06 -40.05 -5.91
C GLY A 523 -12.96 -39.22 -6.62
N TRP A 524 -13.06 -37.89 -6.61
CA TRP A 524 -12.14 -37.03 -7.34
C TRP A 524 -10.87 -36.69 -6.53
N LEU A 525 -11.03 -36.30 -5.27
CA LEU A 525 -9.91 -35.94 -4.40
C LEU A 525 -9.25 -37.16 -3.71
N GLY A 526 -9.91 -38.30 -3.63
CA GLY A 526 -9.40 -39.50 -2.95
C GLY A 526 -9.31 -39.38 -1.43
N LEU A 527 -10.04 -38.42 -0.84
CA LEU A 527 -10.05 -38.16 0.59
C LEU A 527 -11.09 -39.04 1.30
N PRO A 528 -10.91 -39.36 2.60
CA PRO A 528 -11.92 -40.04 3.41
C PRO A 528 -13.23 -39.27 3.47
N LYS A 529 -14.37 -39.94 3.62
CA LYS A 529 -15.68 -39.30 3.70
C LYS A 529 -15.78 -38.21 4.76
N ASN A 530 -15.13 -38.42 5.90
CA ASN A 530 -15.09 -37.45 7.00
C ASN A 530 -14.39 -36.13 6.63
N ALA A 531 -13.55 -36.11 5.58
CA ALA A 531 -12.90 -34.89 5.10
C ALA A 531 -13.87 -33.90 4.43
N VAL A 532 -15.11 -34.32 4.11
CA VAL A 532 -16.15 -33.40 3.62
C VAL A 532 -16.43 -32.29 4.63
N ILE A 533 -16.43 -32.61 5.92
CA ILE A 533 -16.64 -31.63 7.01
C ILE A 533 -15.54 -30.56 6.97
N ALA A 534 -14.29 -30.95 6.70
CA ALA A 534 -13.17 -30.03 6.58
C ALA A 534 -13.42 -28.96 5.48
N LEU A 535 -13.93 -29.39 4.31
CA LEU A 535 -14.23 -28.45 3.23
C LEU A 535 -15.35 -27.48 3.61
N ILE A 536 -16.38 -27.95 4.28
CA ILE A 536 -17.52 -27.10 4.68
C ILE A 536 -17.06 -26.08 5.74
N LEU A 537 -16.31 -26.51 6.74
CA LEU A 537 -15.77 -25.62 7.76
C LEU A 537 -14.75 -24.63 7.17
N GLY A 538 -14.03 -25.01 6.14
CA GLY A 538 -13.11 -24.14 5.38
C GLY A 538 -13.79 -22.91 4.75
N ILE A 539 -15.11 -22.94 4.53
CA ILE A 539 -15.89 -21.77 4.07
C ILE A 539 -15.88 -20.67 5.13
N ILE A 540 -15.92 -21.04 6.39
CA ILE A 540 -15.91 -20.08 7.50
C ILE A 540 -14.51 -19.48 7.61
N ARG A 541 -13.49 -20.37 7.69
CA ARG A 541 -12.09 -19.99 7.77
C ARG A 541 -11.20 -21.04 7.10
N ARG A 542 -10.22 -20.59 6.33
CA ARG A 542 -9.35 -21.47 5.54
C ARG A 542 -8.60 -22.52 6.39
N GLU A 543 -8.12 -22.16 7.58
CA GLU A 543 -7.44 -23.10 8.47
C GLU A 543 -8.36 -24.17 9.04
N MET A 544 -9.67 -23.91 9.14
CA MET A 544 -10.66 -24.94 9.54
C MET A 544 -10.81 -26.05 8.51
N ALA A 545 -10.37 -25.85 7.27
CA ALA A 545 -10.27 -26.94 6.30
C ALA A 545 -9.16 -27.93 6.62
N VAL A 546 -8.18 -27.55 7.46
CA VAL A 546 -7.07 -28.41 7.85
C VAL A 546 -7.34 -29.13 9.18
N ALA A 547 -8.00 -28.50 10.14
CA ALA A 547 -8.18 -29.03 11.49
C ALA A 547 -8.82 -30.43 11.53
N PRO A 548 -9.95 -30.72 10.83
CA PRO A 548 -10.53 -32.05 10.82
C PRO A 548 -9.65 -33.10 10.14
N LEU A 549 -8.73 -32.68 9.25
CA LEU A 549 -7.79 -33.63 8.62
C LEU A 549 -6.76 -34.15 9.64
N LEU A 550 -6.45 -33.37 10.67
CA LEU A 550 -5.54 -33.77 11.76
C LEU A 550 -6.16 -34.86 12.66
N GLU A 551 -7.50 -34.89 12.75
CA GLU A 551 -8.24 -35.83 13.61
C GLU A 551 -8.53 -37.17 12.90
N ILE A 552 -8.29 -37.26 11.57
CA ILE A 552 -8.53 -38.51 10.82
C ILE A 552 -7.39 -39.46 11.03
N GLU A 553 -7.63 -40.57 11.78
CA GLU A 553 -6.68 -41.64 11.95
C GLU A 553 -6.41 -42.40 10.62
N GLY A 554 -5.17 -42.72 10.35
CA GLY A 554 -4.77 -43.51 9.17
C GLY A 554 -4.75 -42.72 7.85
N LEU A 555 -4.73 -41.37 7.91
CA LEU A 555 -4.58 -40.54 6.73
C LEU A 555 -3.25 -40.85 6.01
N THR A 556 -3.30 -41.15 4.72
CA THR A 556 -2.07 -41.39 3.95
C THR A 556 -1.35 -40.06 3.62
N ALA A 557 -0.05 -40.16 3.35
CA ALA A 557 0.75 -38.99 2.96
C ALA A 557 0.19 -38.24 1.72
N LEU A 558 -0.32 -39.00 0.73
CA LEU A 558 -0.97 -38.43 -0.45
C LEU A 558 -2.26 -37.70 -0.08
N GLN A 559 -3.10 -38.32 0.76
CA GLN A 559 -4.35 -37.71 1.21
C GLN A 559 -4.10 -36.45 2.03
N ALA A 560 -3.09 -36.45 2.91
CA ALA A 560 -2.67 -35.25 3.65
C ALA A 560 -2.21 -34.13 2.70
N PHE A 561 -1.45 -34.47 1.66
CA PHE A 561 -0.98 -33.51 0.66
C PHE A 561 -2.11 -32.97 -0.19
N VAL A 562 -3.02 -33.80 -0.67
CA VAL A 562 -4.20 -33.37 -1.44
C VAL A 562 -5.12 -32.52 -0.58
N GLY A 563 -5.44 -32.96 0.64
CA GLY A 563 -6.26 -32.20 1.58
C GLY A 563 -5.66 -30.85 1.92
N GLY A 564 -4.34 -30.82 2.20
CA GLY A 564 -3.59 -29.59 2.41
C GLY A 564 -3.57 -28.67 1.19
N THR A 565 -3.46 -29.21 -0.03
CA THR A 565 -3.54 -28.44 -1.28
C THR A 565 -4.91 -27.81 -1.46
N VAL A 566 -5.97 -28.57 -1.26
CA VAL A 566 -7.32 -28.05 -1.35
C VAL A 566 -7.53 -26.96 -0.31
N ALA A 567 -7.14 -27.20 0.93
CA ALA A 567 -7.23 -26.19 1.99
C ALA A 567 -6.44 -24.91 1.66
N LEU A 568 -5.25 -25.03 1.04
CA LEU A 568 -4.41 -23.92 0.62
C LEU A 568 -5.11 -23.02 -0.41
N LEU A 569 -5.66 -23.62 -1.46
CA LEU A 569 -6.20 -22.92 -2.64
C LEU A 569 -7.69 -22.61 -2.52
N TYR A 570 -8.33 -23.09 -1.43
CA TYR A 570 -9.78 -23.05 -1.26
C TYR A 570 -10.34 -21.63 -1.13
N LEU A 571 -11.66 -21.55 -1.08
CA LEU A 571 -12.49 -20.34 -0.94
C LEU A 571 -11.88 -19.30 0.01
N PRO A 572 -11.89 -17.99 -0.32
CA PRO A 572 -11.53 -16.97 0.64
C PRO A 572 -12.45 -17.01 1.86
N CYS A 573 -11.88 -16.87 3.07
CA CYS A 573 -12.69 -16.85 4.29
C CYS A 573 -13.76 -15.74 4.23
N LEU A 574 -14.83 -15.87 5.01
CA LEU A 574 -15.97 -14.98 4.93
C LEU A 574 -15.62 -13.50 5.19
N SER A 575 -14.62 -13.23 6.03
CA SER A 575 -14.08 -11.87 6.23
C SER A 575 -13.45 -11.32 4.94
N VAL A 576 -12.70 -12.13 4.20
CA VAL A 576 -12.11 -11.75 2.91
C VAL A 576 -13.20 -11.54 1.87
N PHE A 577 -14.23 -12.40 1.83
CA PHE A 577 -15.38 -12.23 0.95
C PHE A 577 -16.11 -10.90 1.22
N GLY A 578 -16.35 -10.56 2.49
CA GLY A 578 -16.96 -9.28 2.89
C GLY A 578 -16.15 -8.07 2.42
N VAL A 579 -14.82 -8.13 2.57
CA VAL A 579 -13.93 -7.06 2.09
C VAL A 579 -13.90 -6.97 0.57
N LEU A 580 -13.85 -8.10 -0.15
CA LEU A 580 -13.94 -8.12 -1.62
C LEU A 580 -15.26 -7.51 -2.12
N ALA A 581 -16.38 -7.82 -1.46
CA ALA A 581 -17.68 -7.27 -1.80
C ALA A 581 -17.75 -5.75 -1.58
N LYS A 582 -17.09 -5.25 -0.52
CA LYS A 582 -16.97 -3.83 -0.21
C LYS A 582 -16.03 -3.08 -1.17
N GLU A 583 -14.89 -3.70 -1.56
CA GLU A 583 -13.86 -3.07 -2.40
C GLU A 583 -14.20 -3.06 -3.90
N PHE A 584 -14.88 -4.09 -4.37
CA PHE A 584 -15.21 -4.24 -5.79
C PHE A 584 -16.73 -4.26 -6.01
N ASN A 585 -17.38 -5.34 -5.71
CA ASN A 585 -18.84 -5.56 -5.63
C ASN A 585 -19.11 -7.02 -5.27
N THR A 586 -20.34 -7.35 -4.85
CA THR A 586 -20.73 -8.71 -4.46
C THR A 586 -20.61 -9.73 -5.62
N ARG A 587 -20.85 -9.31 -6.87
CA ARG A 587 -20.72 -10.20 -8.04
C ARG A 587 -19.27 -10.60 -8.27
N THR A 588 -18.34 -9.67 -8.18
CA THR A 588 -16.89 -9.94 -8.30
C THR A 588 -16.40 -10.82 -7.15
N ALA A 589 -16.83 -10.53 -5.91
CA ALA A 589 -16.50 -11.37 -4.76
C ALA A 589 -16.97 -12.80 -4.92
N LEU A 590 -18.21 -13.00 -5.39
CA LEU A 590 -18.77 -14.33 -5.67
C LEU A 590 -18.02 -15.04 -6.81
N ALA A 591 -17.69 -14.32 -7.88
CA ALA A 591 -16.92 -14.88 -9.00
C ALA A 591 -15.53 -15.35 -8.55
N ILE A 592 -14.82 -14.57 -7.71
CA ILE A 592 -13.52 -14.96 -7.15
C ILE A 592 -13.70 -16.19 -6.25
N ALA A 593 -14.70 -16.19 -5.38
CA ALA A 593 -14.98 -17.29 -4.47
C ALA A 593 -15.28 -18.60 -5.20
N LEU A 594 -16.11 -18.58 -6.23
CA LEU A 594 -16.41 -19.75 -7.06
C LEU A 594 -15.17 -20.21 -7.85
N ALA A 595 -14.44 -19.27 -8.42
CA ALA A 595 -13.23 -19.58 -9.19
C ALA A 595 -12.13 -20.20 -8.32
N THR A 596 -11.88 -19.70 -7.09
CA THR A 596 -10.92 -20.28 -6.15
C THR A 596 -11.32 -21.67 -5.71
N THR A 597 -12.61 -21.90 -5.42
CA THR A 597 -13.13 -23.23 -5.07
C THR A 597 -12.93 -24.22 -6.21
N LEU A 598 -13.32 -23.84 -7.42
CA LEU A 598 -13.16 -24.70 -8.60
C LEU A 598 -11.68 -25.01 -8.85
N ASN A 599 -10.80 -24.01 -8.74
CA ASN A 599 -9.36 -24.17 -8.88
C ASN A 599 -8.79 -25.15 -7.84
N ALA A 600 -9.17 -25.01 -6.58
CA ALA A 600 -8.72 -25.90 -5.50
C ALA A 600 -9.12 -27.36 -5.75
N LEU A 601 -10.36 -27.59 -6.17
CA LEU A 601 -10.86 -28.93 -6.50
C LEU A 601 -10.16 -29.51 -7.74
N LEU A 602 -9.90 -28.70 -8.77
CA LEU A 602 -9.19 -29.13 -9.97
C LEU A 602 -7.75 -29.51 -9.66
N VAL A 603 -6.99 -28.63 -8.98
CA VAL A 603 -5.58 -28.88 -8.65
C VAL A 603 -5.44 -30.07 -7.71
N GLY A 604 -6.24 -30.14 -6.64
CA GLY A 604 -6.23 -31.25 -5.70
C GLY A 604 -6.56 -32.58 -6.36
N GLY A 605 -7.60 -32.62 -7.22
CA GLY A 605 -7.98 -33.81 -7.95
C GLY A 605 -6.95 -34.23 -9.00
N LEU A 606 -6.36 -33.28 -9.73
CA LEU A 606 -5.28 -33.58 -10.68
C LEU A 606 -4.08 -34.21 -9.98
N ILE A 607 -3.66 -33.68 -8.83
CA ILE A 607 -2.56 -34.27 -8.03
C ILE A 607 -2.90 -35.70 -7.66
N ASN A 608 -4.11 -35.96 -7.14
CA ASN A 608 -4.55 -37.30 -6.77
C ASN A 608 -4.51 -38.25 -7.98
N GLN A 609 -5.09 -37.88 -9.11
CA GLN A 609 -5.16 -38.72 -10.29
C GLN A 609 -3.79 -38.99 -10.93
N ILE A 610 -2.91 -37.96 -10.99
CA ILE A 610 -1.56 -38.11 -11.54
C ILE A 610 -0.75 -39.10 -10.68
N VAL A 611 -0.78 -38.95 -9.34
CA VAL A 611 -0.03 -39.86 -8.45
C VAL A 611 -0.57 -41.28 -8.54
N HIS A 612 -1.90 -41.48 -8.59
CA HIS A 612 -2.48 -42.80 -8.77
C HIS A 612 -2.13 -43.42 -10.13
N LEU A 613 -2.06 -42.60 -11.20
CA LEU A 613 -1.62 -43.07 -12.51
C LEU A 613 -0.16 -43.51 -12.49
N LEU A 614 0.70 -42.72 -11.86
CA LEU A 614 2.11 -43.05 -11.71
C LEU A 614 2.30 -44.34 -10.88
N MET A 615 1.59 -44.51 -9.76
CA MET A 615 1.64 -45.72 -8.94
C MET A 615 1.11 -46.98 -9.66
N LYS A 616 0.32 -46.83 -10.71
CA LYS A 616 -0.12 -47.95 -11.55
C LYS A 616 0.89 -48.29 -12.66
N LEU A 617 1.75 -47.35 -13.03
CA LEU A 617 2.76 -47.52 -14.08
C LEU A 617 4.09 -48.09 -13.54
N PHE A 618 4.34 -47.91 -12.25
CA PHE A 618 5.44 -48.49 -11.53
C PHE A 618 4.98 -49.55 -10.52
#